data_6500601c415424f0346720d8eb288457
#
_entry.id   6500601c415424f0346720d8eb288457
#
_cell.length_a   1.000
_cell.length_b   1.000
_cell.length_c   1.000
_cell.angle_alpha   90.00
_cell.angle_beta   90.00
_cell.angle_gamma   90.00
#
_symmetry.space_group_name_H-M   'P 1'
#
loop_
_entity.id
_entity.type
_entity.pdbx_description
1 polymer ?
#
loop_
_entity_poly.entity_id
_entity_poly.type
_entity_poly.pdbx_seq_one_letter_code
_entity_poly.pdbx_strand_id
1 'polypeptide(L)'
;MYIFDTNSFRELFRFYPRRFPQLWKRFDELVSQGEICSVREVLKEMQASGKDHLDTQWAIQNKELFREPSVAEALFLREIYRIDHFQQGLERKKLLKGGPFADPFIIASAKLHNGTVVTEEKEKANGTKIPNICKHFDVQCTNLEGFMELEEWEF
;
A
#
# COMPACT_ATOMS: atom_id res chain seq x y z
N MET A 1 -10.46 6.60 3.52
CA MET A 1 -9.85 5.80 2.44
C MET A 1 -8.44 5.40 2.81
N TYR A 2 -8.10 4.14 2.68
CA TYR A 2 -6.80 3.56 3.00
C TYR A 2 -6.17 2.98 1.75
N ILE A 3 -4.88 3.23 1.55
CA ILE A 3 -4.11 2.70 0.42
C ILE A 3 -3.11 1.69 0.97
N PHE A 4 -3.36 0.41 0.72
CA PHE A 4 -2.56 -0.70 1.23
C PHE A 4 -1.37 -0.99 0.31
N ASP A 5 -0.19 -1.18 0.92
CA ASP A 5 0.97 -1.72 0.22
C ASP A 5 0.95 -3.26 0.20
N THR A 6 1.90 -3.84 -0.51
CA THR A 6 2.02 -5.29 -0.64
C THR A 6 2.22 -5.99 0.71
N ASN A 7 3.07 -5.42 1.56
CA ASN A 7 3.40 -6.03 2.85
C ASN A 7 2.23 -5.97 3.82
N SER A 8 1.43 -4.92 3.78
CA SER A 8 0.22 -4.80 4.61
C SER A 8 -0.83 -5.83 4.22
N PHE A 9 -1.02 -6.09 2.93
CA PHE A 9 -1.89 -7.20 2.50
C PHE A 9 -1.36 -8.54 3.00
N ARG A 10 -0.07 -8.80 2.89
CA ARG A 10 0.54 -10.04 3.38
C ARG A 10 0.38 -10.20 4.88
N GLU A 11 0.56 -9.13 5.63
CA GLU A 11 0.35 -9.15 7.09
C GLU A 11 -1.11 -9.41 7.45
N LEU A 12 -2.06 -8.79 6.73
CA LEU A 12 -3.49 -9.03 6.91
C LEU A 12 -3.85 -10.50 6.71
N PHE A 13 -3.27 -11.16 5.69
CA PHE A 13 -3.56 -12.56 5.39
C PHE A 13 -2.97 -13.56 6.40
N ARG A 14 -2.17 -13.11 7.36
CA ARG A 14 -1.80 -13.92 8.55
C ARG A 14 -2.99 -14.18 9.45
N PHE A 15 -3.99 -13.31 9.40
CA PHE A 15 -5.30 -13.57 10.01
C PHE A 15 -6.13 -14.42 9.05
N TYR A 16 -5.90 -15.72 9.07
CA TYR A 16 -6.54 -16.67 8.15
C TYR A 16 -8.06 -16.44 8.05
N PRO A 17 -8.64 -16.23 6.85
CA PRO A 17 -10.06 -15.88 6.70
C PRO A 17 -11.01 -16.88 7.39
N ARG A 18 -10.69 -18.17 7.36
CA ARG A 18 -11.48 -19.21 8.01
C ARG A 18 -11.43 -19.16 9.55
N ARG A 19 -10.40 -18.55 10.13
CA ARG A 19 -10.19 -18.48 11.57
C ARG A 19 -10.62 -17.15 12.17
N PHE A 20 -10.63 -16.11 11.37
CA PHE A 20 -10.98 -14.74 11.76
C PHE A 20 -12.13 -14.19 10.90
N PRO A 21 -13.30 -14.88 10.85
CA PRO A 21 -14.36 -14.50 9.93
C PRO A 21 -14.94 -13.11 10.20
N GLN A 22 -14.93 -12.65 11.45
CA GLN A 22 -15.43 -11.31 11.80
C GLN A 22 -14.50 -10.20 11.31
N LEU A 23 -13.19 -10.40 11.42
CA LEU A 23 -12.20 -9.48 10.86
C LEU A 23 -12.39 -9.33 9.35
N TRP A 24 -12.48 -10.45 8.65
CA TRP A 24 -12.64 -10.46 7.20
C TRP A 24 -13.97 -9.86 6.76
N LYS A 25 -15.05 -10.09 7.50
CA LYS A 25 -16.33 -9.46 7.23
C LYS A 25 -16.22 -7.93 7.28
N ARG A 26 -15.60 -7.38 8.33
CA ARG A 26 -15.37 -5.93 8.45
C ARG A 26 -14.49 -5.40 7.34
N PHE A 27 -13.43 -6.13 6.99
CA PHE A 27 -12.54 -5.75 5.90
C PHE A 27 -13.28 -5.71 4.56
N ASP A 28 -14.07 -6.74 4.24
CA ASP A 28 -14.87 -6.80 3.02
C ASP A 28 -15.92 -5.68 2.97
N GLU A 29 -16.48 -5.30 4.10
CA GLU A 29 -17.38 -4.14 4.19
C GLU A 29 -16.68 -2.85 3.78
N LEU A 30 -15.47 -2.59 4.27
CA LEU A 30 -14.67 -1.43 3.88
C LEU A 30 -14.26 -1.48 2.40
N VAL A 31 -13.93 -2.66 1.89
CA VAL A 31 -13.66 -2.85 0.45
C VAL A 31 -14.90 -2.49 -0.38
N SER A 32 -16.07 -2.97 0.01
CA SER A 32 -17.32 -2.71 -0.72
C SER A 32 -17.74 -1.24 -0.67
N GLN A 33 -17.38 -0.54 0.39
CA GLN A 33 -17.61 0.91 0.56
C GLN A 33 -16.61 1.78 -0.19
N GLY A 34 -15.57 1.18 -0.79
CA GLY A 34 -14.49 1.90 -1.46
C GLY A 34 -13.50 2.56 -0.50
N GLU A 35 -13.51 2.19 0.78
CA GLU A 35 -12.60 2.72 1.79
C GLU A 35 -11.22 2.06 1.75
N ILE A 36 -11.12 0.87 1.15
CA ILE A 36 -9.85 0.18 0.90
C ILE A 36 -9.54 0.23 -0.59
N CYS A 37 -8.35 0.67 -0.93
CA CYS A 37 -7.85 0.58 -2.30
C CYS A 37 -6.34 0.34 -2.31
N SER A 38 -5.81 0.15 -3.48
CA SER A 38 -4.38 0.02 -3.72
C SER A 38 -4.07 0.46 -5.15
N VAL A 39 -2.87 0.17 -5.61
CA VAL A 39 -2.41 0.55 -6.94
C VAL A 39 -2.07 -0.68 -7.77
N ARG A 40 -2.15 -0.55 -9.09
CA ARG A 40 -1.84 -1.61 -10.04
C ARG A 40 -0.47 -2.26 -9.80
N GLU A 41 0.51 -1.48 -9.41
CA GLU A 41 1.88 -1.95 -9.15
C GLU A 41 1.95 -2.90 -7.96
N VAL A 42 1.08 -2.73 -6.95
CA VAL A 42 0.96 -3.70 -5.84
C VAL A 42 0.45 -5.04 -6.34
N LEU A 43 -0.57 -5.05 -7.19
CA LEU A 43 -1.06 -6.30 -7.80
C LEU A 43 0.04 -7.01 -8.59
N LYS A 44 0.83 -6.26 -9.36
CA LYS A 44 1.98 -6.80 -10.09
C LYS A 44 3.03 -7.39 -9.16
N GLU A 45 3.32 -6.72 -8.05
CA GLU A 45 4.25 -7.24 -7.02
C GLU A 45 3.75 -8.55 -6.42
N MET A 46 2.47 -8.62 -6.08
CA MET A 46 1.86 -9.84 -5.54
C MET A 46 1.91 -10.98 -6.56
N GLN A 47 1.56 -10.72 -7.81
CA GLN A 47 1.62 -11.70 -8.89
C GLN A 47 3.05 -12.20 -9.16
N ALA A 48 4.04 -11.33 -9.09
CA ALA A 48 5.45 -11.68 -9.26
C ALA A 48 5.98 -12.58 -8.13
N SER A 49 5.39 -12.48 -6.94
CA SER A 49 5.78 -13.29 -5.77
C SER A 49 5.24 -14.72 -5.82
N GLY A 50 4.20 -14.98 -6.61
CA GLY A 50 3.62 -16.32 -6.77
C GLY A 50 2.10 -16.30 -6.79
N LYS A 51 1.53 -16.96 -7.80
CA LYS A 51 0.06 -17.00 -8.01
C LYS A 51 -0.67 -17.94 -7.04
N ASP A 52 0.06 -18.81 -6.35
CA ASP A 52 -0.52 -19.82 -5.46
C ASP A 52 -0.76 -19.29 -4.04
N HIS A 53 -0.26 -18.10 -3.73
CA HIS A 53 -0.48 -17.46 -2.44
C HIS A 53 -1.93 -17.00 -2.29
N LEU A 54 -2.51 -17.20 -1.12
CA LEU A 54 -3.90 -16.86 -0.84
C LEU A 54 -4.18 -15.35 -1.02
N ASP A 55 -3.26 -14.50 -0.59
CA ASP A 55 -3.33 -13.05 -0.76
C ASP A 55 -3.33 -12.65 -2.26
N THR A 56 -2.50 -13.29 -3.07
CA THR A 56 -2.45 -13.04 -4.53
C THR A 56 -3.73 -13.49 -5.21
N GLN A 57 -4.27 -14.64 -4.85
CA GLN A 57 -5.54 -15.13 -5.38
C GLN A 57 -6.70 -14.18 -5.03
N TRP A 58 -6.74 -13.70 -3.79
CA TRP A 58 -7.71 -12.71 -3.36
C TRP A 58 -7.57 -11.40 -4.16
N ALA A 59 -6.34 -10.92 -4.34
CA ALA A 59 -6.07 -9.70 -5.09
C ALA A 59 -6.52 -9.81 -6.55
N ILE A 60 -6.30 -10.94 -7.20
CA ILE A 60 -6.75 -11.20 -8.58
C ILE A 60 -8.29 -11.18 -8.65
N GLN A 61 -8.97 -11.75 -7.67
CA GLN A 61 -10.43 -11.74 -7.58
C GLN A 61 -11.01 -10.34 -7.32
N ASN A 62 -10.22 -9.46 -6.71
CA ASN A 62 -10.59 -8.08 -6.37
C ASN A 62 -9.74 -7.06 -7.15
N LYS A 63 -9.42 -7.35 -8.40
CA LYS A 63 -8.48 -6.56 -9.22
C LYS A 63 -8.88 -5.10 -9.41
N GLU A 64 -10.16 -4.77 -9.36
CA GLU A 64 -10.68 -3.41 -9.48
C GLU A 64 -10.29 -2.50 -8.31
N LEU A 65 -9.89 -3.08 -7.19
CA LEU A 65 -9.35 -2.38 -6.03
C LEU A 65 -7.96 -1.79 -6.32
N PHE A 66 -7.22 -2.41 -7.25
CA PHE A 66 -5.86 -2.04 -7.64
C PHE A 66 -5.89 -1.08 -8.84
N ARG A 67 -5.99 0.22 -8.55
CA ARG A 67 -6.26 1.26 -9.54
C ARG A 67 -5.04 1.59 -10.38
N GLU A 68 -5.28 1.93 -11.64
CA GLU A 68 -4.25 2.54 -12.48
C GLU A 68 -3.98 3.98 -12.03
N PRO A 69 -2.72 4.46 -12.12
CA PRO A 69 -2.42 5.84 -11.76
C PRO A 69 -3.12 6.82 -12.70
N SER A 70 -3.72 7.84 -12.11
CA SER A 70 -4.26 8.98 -12.86
C SER A 70 -3.13 9.86 -13.38
N VAL A 71 -3.47 10.79 -14.29
CA VAL A 71 -2.52 11.81 -14.77
C VAL A 71 -2.01 12.66 -13.61
N ALA A 72 -2.88 13.04 -12.68
CA ALA A 72 -2.50 13.82 -11.50
C ALA A 72 -1.53 13.05 -10.59
N GLU A 73 -1.76 11.75 -10.39
CA GLU A 73 -0.85 10.89 -9.65
C GLU A 73 0.51 10.77 -10.35
N ALA A 74 0.51 10.59 -11.67
CA ALA A 74 1.75 10.54 -12.45
C ALA A 74 2.54 11.85 -12.37
N LEU A 75 1.87 12.99 -12.35
CA LEU A 75 2.51 14.30 -12.14
C LEU A 75 3.08 14.41 -10.71
N PHE A 76 2.40 13.88 -9.72
CA PHE A 76 2.91 13.88 -8.35
C PHE A 76 4.15 12.99 -8.18
N LEU A 77 4.25 11.91 -8.94
CA LEU A 77 5.49 11.11 -8.98
C LEU A 77 6.71 11.97 -9.32
N ARG A 78 6.57 12.93 -10.22
CA ARG A 78 7.65 13.87 -10.55
C ARG A 78 8.06 14.69 -9.34
N GLU A 79 7.13 15.10 -8.50
CA GLU A 79 7.43 15.86 -7.28
C GLU A 79 8.27 15.03 -6.31
N ILE A 80 7.96 13.74 -6.16
CA ILE A 80 8.76 12.82 -5.34
C ILE A 80 10.19 12.69 -5.90
N TYR A 81 10.31 12.44 -7.19
CA TYR A 81 11.60 12.22 -7.86
C TYR A 81 12.44 13.49 -8.04
N ARG A 82 11.87 14.69 -7.88
CA ARG A 82 12.64 15.95 -7.85
C ARG A 82 13.52 16.07 -6.61
N ILE A 83 13.22 15.37 -5.55
CA ILE A 83 14.03 15.37 -4.33
C ILE A 83 15.10 14.30 -4.52
N ASP A 84 16.35 14.73 -4.72
CA ASP A 84 17.48 13.86 -5.05
C ASP A 84 17.64 12.70 -4.07
N HIS A 85 17.48 12.97 -2.78
CA HIS A 85 17.57 11.95 -1.75
C HIS A 85 16.53 10.83 -1.95
N PHE A 86 15.27 11.18 -2.24
CA PHE A 86 14.21 10.22 -2.49
C PHE A 86 14.41 9.50 -3.81
N GLN A 87 14.77 10.22 -4.86
CA GLN A 87 15.05 9.65 -6.17
C GLN A 87 16.13 8.57 -6.08
N GLN A 88 17.25 8.86 -5.44
CA GLN A 88 18.37 7.92 -5.28
C GLN A 88 17.95 6.70 -4.45
N GLY A 89 17.25 6.90 -3.34
CA GLY A 89 16.79 5.81 -2.47
C GLY A 89 15.76 4.91 -3.14
N LEU A 90 14.79 5.47 -3.85
CA LEU A 90 13.78 4.72 -4.58
C LEU A 90 14.38 3.94 -5.76
N GLU A 91 15.29 4.53 -6.52
CA GLU A 91 15.98 3.85 -7.62
C GLU A 91 16.83 2.67 -7.12
N ARG A 92 17.54 2.86 -6.01
CA ARG A 92 18.29 1.77 -5.36
C ARG A 92 17.38 0.63 -4.93
N LYS A 93 16.27 0.95 -4.26
CA LYS A 93 15.30 -0.04 -3.81
C LYS A 93 14.70 -0.80 -4.97
N LYS A 94 14.35 -0.10 -6.05
CA LYS A 94 13.83 -0.69 -7.29
C LYS A 94 14.82 -1.67 -7.92
N LEU A 95 16.08 -1.29 -8.02
CA LEU A 95 17.15 -2.15 -8.55
C LEU A 95 17.37 -3.40 -7.70
N LEU A 96 17.40 -3.26 -6.38
CA LEU A 96 17.56 -4.39 -5.47
C LEU A 96 16.39 -5.36 -5.50
N LYS A 97 15.20 -4.86 -5.69
CA LYS A 97 13.99 -5.67 -5.80
C LYS A 97 13.94 -6.43 -7.11
N GLY A 98 14.36 -5.84 -8.22
CA GLY A 98 14.46 -6.49 -9.53
C GLY A 98 13.13 -6.86 -10.17
N GLY A 99 12.05 -6.12 -9.91
CA GLY A 99 10.71 -6.40 -10.44
C GLY A 99 9.78 -5.20 -10.33
N PRO A 100 8.45 -5.40 -10.37
CA PRO A 100 7.48 -4.34 -10.16
C PRO A 100 7.75 -3.58 -8.85
N PHE A 101 7.54 -2.27 -8.86
CA PHE A 101 7.88 -1.39 -7.75
C PHE A 101 6.75 -0.40 -7.49
N ALA A 102 6.07 -0.56 -6.36
CA ALA A 102 4.83 0.14 -6.06
C ALA A 102 4.99 1.40 -5.19
N ASP A 103 6.06 1.53 -4.43
CA ASP A 103 6.22 2.56 -3.38
C ASP A 103 5.79 3.96 -3.80
N PRO A 104 6.33 4.56 -4.89
CA PRO A 104 5.96 5.93 -5.25
C PRO A 104 4.51 6.06 -5.72
N PHE A 105 3.95 5.03 -6.32
CA PHE A 105 2.54 5.02 -6.76
C PHE A 105 1.57 5.00 -5.58
N ILE A 106 1.90 4.26 -4.52
CA ILE A 106 1.11 4.22 -3.28
C ILE A 106 1.05 5.61 -2.65
N ILE A 107 2.19 6.28 -2.55
CA ILE A 107 2.30 7.62 -1.95
C ILE A 107 1.53 8.65 -2.79
N ALA A 108 1.68 8.59 -4.11
CA ALA A 108 0.97 9.48 -5.04
C ALA A 108 -0.55 9.29 -4.94
N SER A 109 -1.02 8.05 -4.91
CA SER A 109 -2.44 7.75 -4.74
C SER A 109 -2.99 8.32 -3.44
N ALA A 110 -2.30 8.11 -2.33
CA ALA A 110 -2.70 8.65 -1.04
C ALA A 110 -2.72 10.18 -1.04
N LYS A 111 -1.73 10.82 -1.62
CA LYS A 111 -1.66 12.29 -1.71
C LYS A 111 -2.86 12.87 -2.47
N LEU A 112 -3.16 12.32 -3.64
CA LEU A 112 -4.22 12.84 -4.51
C LEU A 112 -5.62 12.57 -3.97
N HIS A 113 -5.81 11.50 -3.22
CA HIS A 113 -7.10 11.12 -2.64
C HIS A 113 -7.25 11.52 -1.16
N ASN A 114 -6.27 12.23 -0.61
CA ASN A 114 -6.22 12.57 0.81
C ASN A 114 -6.43 11.34 1.71
N GLY A 115 -5.81 10.23 1.30
CA GLY A 115 -5.92 8.94 1.97
C GLY A 115 -4.78 8.68 2.95
N THR A 116 -4.90 7.56 3.65
CA THR A 116 -3.89 7.07 4.59
C THR A 116 -3.18 5.86 3.99
N VAL A 117 -1.86 5.91 3.89
CA VAL A 117 -1.06 4.75 3.47
C VAL A 117 -1.00 3.75 4.62
N VAL A 118 -1.24 2.48 4.32
CA VAL A 118 -1.05 1.37 5.26
C VAL A 118 0.14 0.54 4.81
N THR A 119 1.21 0.59 5.58
CA THR A 119 2.49 -0.09 5.29
C THR A 119 3.13 -0.63 6.55
N GLU A 120 3.80 -1.78 6.44
CA GLU A 120 4.60 -2.33 7.54
C GLU A 120 6.04 -1.77 7.56
N GLU A 121 6.40 -0.94 6.60
CA GLU A 121 7.69 -0.24 6.64
C GLU A 121 7.73 0.75 7.80
N LYS A 122 8.89 0.87 8.43
CA LYS A 122 9.13 1.82 9.52
C LYS A 122 9.99 2.98 9.07
N GLU A 123 9.67 4.16 9.58
CA GLU A 123 10.49 5.35 9.37
C GLU A 123 11.94 5.08 9.85
N LYS A 124 12.91 5.52 9.06
CA LYS A 124 14.32 5.41 9.35
C LYS A 124 14.96 6.81 9.28
N ALA A 125 15.81 7.15 10.24
CA ALA A 125 16.54 8.42 10.21
C ALA A 125 17.25 8.61 8.86
N ASN A 126 17.01 9.73 8.19
CA ASN A 126 17.51 10.04 6.84
C ASN A 126 17.17 8.96 5.78
N GLY A 127 16.11 8.20 6.01
CA GLY A 127 15.70 7.11 5.13
C GLY A 127 14.83 7.56 3.97
N THR A 128 14.56 6.60 3.08
CA THR A 128 13.69 6.75 1.91
C THR A 128 12.58 5.69 1.91
N LYS A 129 12.21 5.25 3.11
CA LYS A 129 11.08 4.36 3.32
C LYS A 129 9.76 5.07 3.04
N ILE A 130 8.70 4.31 2.78
CA ILE A 130 7.37 4.88 2.55
C ILE A 130 7.00 5.90 3.65
N PRO A 131 7.13 5.61 4.95
CA PRO A 131 6.81 6.57 5.99
C PRO A 131 7.64 7.86 5.94
N ASN A 132 8.92 7.76 5.58
CA ASN A 132 9.79 8.93 5.42
C ASN A 132 9.28 9.89 4.35
N ILE A 133 8.91 9.35 3.19
CA ILE A 133 8.41 10.14 2.06
C ILE A 133 7.03 10.69 2.35
N CYS A 134 6.15 9.89 2.95
CA CYS A 134 4.82 10.33 3.39
C CYS A 134 4.92 11.54 4.34
N LYS A 135 5.81 11.48 5.32
CA LYS A 135 6.04 12.57 6.27
C LYS A 135 6.47 13.86 5.57
N HIS A 136 7.37 13.76 4.59
CA HIS A 136 7.83 14.93 3.83
C HIS A 136 6.70 15.61 3.06
N PHE A 137 5.79 14.82 2.47
CA PHE A 137 4.68 15.34 1.66
C PHE A 137 3.37 15.50 2.43
N ASP A 138 3.41 15.38 3.74
CA ASP A 138 2.22 15.48 4.60
C ASP A 138 1.12 14.49 4.22
N VAL A 139 1.51 13.25 3.98
CA VAL A 139 0.62 12.12 3.71
C VAL A 139 0.49 11.29 4.98
N GLN A 140 -0.73 10.99 5.40
CA GLN A 140 -0.98 10.12 6.54
C GLN A 140 -0.49 8.71 6.26
N CYS A 141 0.17 8.11 7.25
CA CYS A 141 0.78 6.79 7.11
C CYS A 141 0.65 6.02 8.43
N THR A 142 0.23 4.78 8.33
CA THR A 142 0.10 3.88 9.49
C THR A 142 0.49 2.46 9.09
N ASN A 143 0.55 1.56 10.05
CA ASN A 143 0.68 0.12 9.81
C ASN A 143 -0.67 -0.59 9.99
N LEU A 144 -0.69 -1.91 9.85
CA LEU A 144 -1.93 -2.69 9.96
C LEU A 144 -2.58 -2.56 11.35
N GLU A 145 -1.77 -2.57 12.43
CA GLU A 145 -2.28 -2.37 13.79
C GLU A 145 -2.94 -1.00 13.94
N GLY A 146 -2.26 0.06 13.49
CA GLY A 146 -2.80 1.43 13.54
C GLY A 146 -4.04 1.61 12.64
N PHE A 147 -4.12 0.89 11.52
CA PHE A 147 -5.35 0.82 10.72
C PHE A 147 -6.50 0.22 11.53
N MET A 148 -6.26 -0.88 12.24
CA MET A 148 -7.28 -1.50 13.10
C MET A 148 -7.70 -0.58 14.26
N GLU A 149 -6.75 0.17 14.83
CA GLU A 149 -7.06 1.20 15.85
C GLU A 149 -7.97 2.30 15.29
N LEU A 150 -7.65 2.82 14.10
CA LEU A 150 -8.45 3.86 13.43
C LEU A 150 -9.87 3.39 13.12
N GLU A 151 -10.05 2.12 12.84
CA GLU A 151 -11.35 1.49 12.58
C GLU A 151 -12.02 0.95 13.86
N GLU A 152 -11.41 1.15 15.02
CA GLU A 152 -11.92 0.68 16.33
C GLU A 152 -12.20 -0.84 16.32
N TRP A 153 -11.28 -1.61 15.72
CA TRP A 153 -11.43 -3.05 15.62
C TRP A 153 -10.87 -3.77 16.85
N GLU A 154 -11.73 -4.52 17.52
CA GLU A 154 -11.39 -5.47 18.59
C GLU A 154 -12.05 -6.81 18.28
N PHE A 155 -11.30 -7.89 18.46
CA PHE A 155 -11.78 -9.25 18.19
C PHE A 155 -11.48 -10.19 19.35
#